data_1c8c365f607e7ff25415e8b0c78c7647
#
_entry.id   1c8c365f607e7ff25415e8b0c78c7647
#
_cell.length_a   1.000
_cell.length_b   1.000
_cell.length_c   1.000
_cell.angle_alpha   90.00
_cell.angle_beta   90.00
_cell.angle_gamma   90.00
#
_symmetry.space_group_name_H-M   'P 1'
#
loop_
_entity.id
_entity.type
_entity.pdbx_description
1 polymer ?
#
loop_
_entity_poly.entity_id
_entity_poly.type
_entity_poly.pdbx_seq_one_letter_code
_entity_poly.pdbx_strand_id
1 'polypeptide(L)' 'MALRRMSQDRGRLMRELAARRQDAGLSQTEIAARMGTSQSAVARLESGEADVRASTLERYAAALGTEITWKLQG' A
#
# COMPACT_ATOMS: atom_id res chain seq x y z
N MET A 1 0.59 -12.73 18.04
CA MET A 1 1.75 -12.02 18.57
C MET A 1 1.95 -10.70 17.87
N ALA A 2 2.78 -9.83 18.42
CA ALA A 2 2.95 -8.47 17.94
C ALA A 2 3.39 -8.38 16.47
N LEU A 3 4.37 -9.20 16.06
CA LEU A 3 4.88 -9.18 14.69
C LEU A 3 3.81 -9.62 13.68
N ARG A 4 3.04 -10.66 14.02
CA ARG A 4 1.97 -11.12 13.16
C ARG A 4 0.89 -10.06 13.00
N ARG A 5 0.55 -9.36 14.08
CA ARG A 5 -0.44 -8.29 14.05
C ARG A 5 0.02 -7.14 13.16
N MET A 6 1.30 -6.77 13.26
CA MET A 6 1.86 -5.71 12.43
C MET A 6 1.78 -6.06 10.94
N SER A 7 2.12 -7.30 10.58
CA SER A 7 2.01 -7.78 9.21
C SER A 7 0.57 -7.73 8.70
N GLN A 8 -0.38 -8.18 9.53
CA GLN A 8 -1.80 -8.17 9.18
C GLN A 8 -2.33 -6.75 9.02
N ASP A 9 -1.89 -5.84 9.89
CA ASP A 9 -2.31 -4.43 9.81
C ASP A 9 -1.78 -3.78 8.54
N ARG A 10 -0.54 -4.07 8.15
CA ARG A 10 0.01 -3.54 6.90
C ARG A 10 -0.70 -4.13 5.68
N GLY A 11 -1.03 -5.42 5.71
CA GLY A 11 -1.79 -6.05 4.65
C GLY A 11 -3.19 -5.44 4.49
N ARG A 12 -3.85 -5.16 5.62
CA ARG A 12 -5.15 -4.51 5.61
C ARG A 12 -5.04 -3.11 5.04
N LEU A 13 -4.01 -2.36 5.44
CA LEU A 13 -3.79 -1.02 4.95
C LEU A 13 -3.51 -1.03 3.44
N MET A 14 -2.75 -2.01 2.96
CA MET A 14 -2.50 -2.16 1.53
C MET A 14 -3.79 -2.38 0.75
N ARG A 15 -4.69 -3.22 1.27
CA ARG A 15 -5.99 -3.45 0.63
C ARG A 15 -6.83 -2.18 0.60
N GLU A 16 -6.79 -1.40 1.68
CA GLU A 16 -7.51 -0.13 1.74
C GLU A 16 -6.96 0.87 0.72
N LEU A 17 -5.64 0.95 0.59
CA LEU A 17 -5.00 1.81 -0.41
C LEU A 17 -5.36 1.38 -1.83
N ALA A 18 -5.38 0.07 -2.10
CA ALA A 18 -5.78 -0.45 -3.41
C ALA A 18 -7.24 -0.09 -3.72
N ALA A 19 -8.12 -0.16 -2.72
CA ALA A 19 -9.51 0.23 -2.89
C ALA A 19 -9.62 1.72 -3.23
N ARG A 20 -8.86 2.57 -2.56
CA ARG A 20 -8.82 4.00 -2.85
C ARG A 20 -8.31 4.28 -4.26
N ARG A 21 -7.32 3.51 -4.71
CA ARG A 21 -6.83 3.62 -6.09
C ARG A 21 -7.96 3.36 -7.08
N GLN A 22 -8.70 2.27 -6.86
CA GLN A 22 -9.82 1.90 -7.73
C GLN A 22 -10.91 2.96 -7.71
N ASP A 23 -11.26 3.46 -6.53
CA ASP A 23 -12.28 4.51 -6.38
C ASP A 23 -11.87 5.80 -7.08
N ALA A 24 -10.57 6.08 -7.13
CA ALA A 24 -10.04 7.25 -7.83
C ALA A 24 -9.96 7.05 -9.35
N GLY A 25 -10.26 5.86 -9.84
CA GLY A 25 -10.21 5.55 -11.27
C GLY A 25 -8.78 5.39 -11.80
N LEU A 26 -7.81 5.13 -10.92
CA LEU A 26 -6.42 4.97 -11.33
C LEU A 26 -6.10 3.50 -11.56
N SER A 27 -5.39 3.21 -12.66
CA SER A 27 -4.93 1.86 -12.96
C SER A 27 -3.68 1.53 -12.14
N GLN A 28 -3.36 0.23 -12.06
CA GLN A 28 -2.10 -0.19 -11.46
C GLN A 28 -0.90 0.39 -12.21
N THR A 29 -0.99 0.50 -13.53
CA THR A 29 0.07 1.10 -14.35
C THR A 29 0.29 2.56 -13.98
N GLU A 30 -0.80 3.30 -13.79
CA GLU A 30 -0.72 4.72 -13.43
C GLU A 30 -0.09 4.92 -12.06
N ILE A 31 -0.51 4.13 -11.07
CA ILE A 31 0.06 4.26 -9.73
C ILE A 31 1.53 3.81 -9.72
N ALA A 32 1.87 2.78 -10.49
CA ALA A 32 3.25 2.31 -10.63
C ALA A 32 4.15 3.41 -11.18
N ALA A 33 3.68 4.13 -12.21
CA ALA A 33 4.42 5.25 -12.79
C ALA A 33 4.69 6.33 -11.75
N ARG A 34 3.69 6.68 -10.95
CA ARG A 34 3.84 7.68 -9.90
C ARG A 34 4.81 7.23 -8.80
N MET A 35 4.85 5.93 -8.52
CA MET A 35 5.75 5.37 -7.52
C MET A 35 7.16 5.13 -8.05
N GLY A 36 7.36 5.21 -9.36
CA GLY A 36 8.65 4.89 -9.97
C GLY A 36 8.93 3.39 -9.97
N THR A 37 7.91 2.57 -10.16
CA THR A 37 8.04 1.11 -10.16
C THR A 37 7.24 0.51 -11.33
N SER A 38 7.17 -0.82 -11.41
CA SER A 38 6.48 -1.51 -12.48
C SER A 38 5.05 -1.89 -12.07
N GLN A 39 4.18 -2.06 -13.06
CA GLN A 39 2.81 -2.51 -12.83
C GLN A 39 2.80 -3.88 -12.11
N SER A 40 3.69 -4.79 -12.49
CA SER A 40 3.75 -6.11 -11.85
C SER A 40 4.15 -6.01 -10.38
N ALA A 41 5.02 -5.05 -10.02
CA ALA A 41 5.37 -4.80 -8.62
C ALA A 41 4.14 -4.31 -7.83
N VAL A 42 3.35 -3.41 -8.41
CA VAL A 42 2.12 -2.93 -7.77
C VAL A 42 1.11 -4.08 -7.61
N ALA A 43 0.96 -4.91 -8.64
CA ALA A 43 0.06 -6.07 -8.56
C ALA A 43 0.45 -6.99 -7.41
N ARG A 44 1.75 -7.23 -7.22
CA ARG A 44 2.23 -8.07 -6.11
C ARG A 44 1.95 -7.42 -4.75
N LEU A 45 2.14 -6.11 -4.64
CA LEU A 45 1.82 -5.40 -3.41
C LEU A 45 0.34 -5.55 -3.06
N GLU A 46 -0.53 -5.39 -4.05
CA GLU A 46 -1.98 -5.42 -3.83
C GLU A 46 -2.49 -6.83 -3.58
N SER A 47 -1.79 -7.86 -4.06
CA SER A 47 -2.18 -9.26 -3.87
C SER A 47 -1.97 -9.75 -2.43
N GLY A 48 -1.14 -9.06 -1.68
CA GLY A 48 -0.83 -9.46 -0.31
C GLY A 48 0.13 -10.63 -0.21
N GLU A 49 0.76 -11.03 -1.33
CA GLU A 49 1.70 -12.16 -1.33
C GLU A 49 2.99 -11.85 -0.61
N ALA A 50 3.38 -10.59 -0.57
CA ALA A 50 4.63 -10.16 0.03
C ALA A 50 4.36 -9.35 1.30
N ASP A 51 5.33 -9.39 2.21
CA ASP A 51 5.31 -8.56 3.40
C ASP A 51 5.67 -7.13 2.98
N VAL A 52 4.73 -6.21 3.11
CA VAL A 52 4.89 -4.84 2.60
C VAL A 52 5.55 -3.96 3.65
N ARG A 53 6.62 -3.28 3.27
CA ARG A 53 7.32 -2.35 4.14
C ARG A 53 6.50 -1.09 4.37
N ALA A 54 6.63 -0.51 5.56
CA ALA A 54 5.96 0.75 5.88
C ALA A 54 6.32 1.85 4.87
N SER A 55 7.60 1.93 4.46
CA SER A 55 8.04 2.91 3.47
C SER A 55 7.36 2.75 2.13
N THR A 56 7.09 1.49 1.72
CA THR A 56 6.39 1.20 0.48
C THR A 56 4.94 1.66 0.56
N LEU A 57 4.28 1.41 1.70
CA LEU A 57 2.91 1.87 1.93
C LEU A 57 2.84 3.40 1.86
N GLU A 58 3.81 4.07 2.44
CA GLU A 58 3.87 5.54 2.42
C GLU A 58 4.05 6.07 0.99
N ARG A 59 4.89 5.42 0.19
CA ARG A 59 5.09 5.79 -1.21
C ARG A 59 3.81 5.57 -2.03
N TYR A 60 3.11 4.47 -1.78
CA TYR A 60 1.85 4.20 -2.45
C TYR A 60 0.81 5.27 -2.08
N ALA A 61 0.69 5.58 -0.80
CA ALA A 61 -0.23 6.61 -0.32
C ALA A 61 0.09 7.97 -0.94
N ALA A 62 1.38 8.34 -1.00
CA ALA A 62 1.80 9.59 -1.62
C ALA A 62 1.41 9.65 -3.10
N ALA A 63 1.54 8.53 -3.80
CA ALA A 63 1.15 8.43 -5.21
C ALA A 63 -0.37 8.64 -5.40
N LEU A 64 -1.16 8.35 -4.38
CA LEU A 64 -2.60 8.61 -4.37
C LEU A 64 -2.95 10.03 -3.93
N GLY A 65 -1.97 10.80 -3.48
CA GLY A 65 -2.21 12.13 -2.94
C GLY A 65 -2.71 12.14 -1.50
N THR A 66 -2.44 11.06 -0.77
CA THR A 66 -2.80 10.95 0.65
C THR A 66 -1.58 10.58 1.47
N GLU A 67 -1.73 10.55 2.77
CA GLU A 67 -0.63 10.12 3.63
C GLU A 67 -1.15 9.23 4.75
N ILE A 68 -0.24 8.43 5.29
CA ILE A 68 -0.55 7.50 6.37
C ILE A 68 -0.07 8.11 7.68
N THR A 69 -0.93 8.11 8.67
CA THR A 69 -0.56 8.52 10.02
C THR A 69 -0.32 7.28 10.86
N TRP A 70 0.92 7.13 11.35
CA TRP A 70 1.29 6.03 12.23
C TRP A 70 1.10 6.46 13.68
N LYS A 71 0.47 5.59 14.47
CA LYS A 71 0.24 5.86 15.88
C LYS A 71 0.86 4.77 16.73
N LEU A 72 1.55 5.19 17.77
CA LEU A 72 2.05 4.28 18.78
C LEU A 72 0.89 3.94 19.72
N GLN A 73 0.67 2.66 19.96
CA GLN A 73 -0.37 2.17 20.85
C GLN A 73 0.24 1.45 22.03
N GLY A 74 -0.40 1.57 23.18
CA GLY A 74 0.04 0.85 24.37
C GLY A 74 0.25 1.68 25.58
#